data_2d39137a0d571574d51c255f2dc96233
#
_entry.id   2d39137a0d571574d51c255f2dc96233
#
_cell.length_a   1.000
_cell.length_b   1.000
_cell.length_c   1.000
_cell.angle_alpha   90.00
_cell.angle_beta   90.00
_cell.angle_gamma   90.00
#
_symmetry.space_group_name_H-M   'P 1'
#
loop_
_entity.id
_entity.type
_entity.pdbx_description
1 polymer ?
#
loop_
_entity_poly.entity_id
_entity_poly.type
_entity_poly.pdbx_seq_one_letter_code
_entity_poly.pdbx_strand_id
1 'polypeptide(L)'
;MPRHAHLLSALLLVAVPALPALAADRITGQPFATRSEVHAPHAMAATSHPLATQIALDTMKAGGSAVDAAIAANAALGLMEPTGNGIGGDLFAIVWDPKTKRLYGYDGSGRSPHSLTLAEFQRRGLTDIPSHGPLPVTVPGAVDGWFALHGRFGKRAMAENLAPTIRYAREGHPVHEVIAYYWDRSVPRLGKWPGFTEQFTIDGRAPRNGETWRNPNLANTLQAIADGGRDAFYKGDIARTIGDYFAANDGFLSYEDLAAHTGNWVEPVSTTYRGVELWELPPSGQGIAALQILNLLEPYDLESYGFGSPEHVHLFVEAKKLAFADRARWYADPAFHPAPVERLISKDYARERGALISMDTALREVQPGTPKQLDEGDTIYLTTADADGMMVSLIQSNYRGMGSGMAPPGLGFILQDRGEQFVLREDHPNGYAPGKRPFHTIIPAFATKDGEPWLSFGVMGGAMQPQGHVQILINMLDFGMNLQEAGDAPRIQHDGSTEPTGQNTAMTDGGEVDLETGFPYETVRALMQKGHSVRFSHGPYGGYQAIMKNPHGGWTGASESRKDGQAAGY
;
A
#
# COMPACT_ATOMS: atom_id res chain seq x y z
N MET A 1 -8.31 -88.81 45.44
CA MET A 1 -7.83 -88.42 44.14
C MET A 1 -8.41 -87.02 43.83
N PRO A 2 -7.67 -85.90 43.93
CA PRO A 2 -8.17 -84.61 43.55
C PRO A 2 -7.76 -84.28 42.14
N ARG A 3 -8.71 -83.73 41.36
CA ARG A 3 -8.52 -83.19 40.00
C ARG A 3 -7.94 -81.79 40.06
N HIS A 4 -6.84 -81.59 39.37
CA HIS A 4 -6.30 -80.24 39.16
C HIS A 4 -7.05 -79.53 38.02
N ALA A 5 -7.62 -78.40 38.29
CA ALA A 5 -8.20 -77.48 37.28
C ALA A 5 -7.13 -76.45 36.92
N HIS A 6 -6.69 -76.51 35.65
CA HIS A 6 -5.84 -75.43 35.11
C HIS A 6 -6.67 -74.24 34.61
N LEU A 7 -6.53 -73.08 35.25
CA LEU A 7 -7.04 -71.83 34.74
C LEU A 7 -6.06 -71.26 33.72
N LEU A 8 -6.46 -71.25 32.46
CA LEU A 8 -5.78 -70.45 31.43
C LEU A 8 -6.26 -68.99 31.51
N SER A 9 -5.37 -68.09 31.96
CA SER A 9 -5.59 -66.63 31.84
C SER A 9 -5.24 -66.18 30.42
N ALA A 10 -6.21 -65.84 29.62
CA ALA A 10 -6.00 -65.23 28.32
C ALA A 10 -5.73 -63.73 28.52
N LEU A 11 -4.50 -63.27 28.29
CA LEU A 11 -4.16 -61.86 28.16
C LEU A 11 -4.69 -61.35 26.82
N LEU A 12 -5.72 -60.51 26.85
CA LEU A 12 -6.12 -59.70 25.70
C LEU A 12 -5.10 -58.57 25.53
N LEU A 13 -4.19 -58.66 24.56
CA LEU A 13 -3.42 -57.54 24.05
C LEU A 13 -4.37 -56.63 23.24
N VAL A 14 -4.77 -55.51 23.83
CA VAL A 14 -5.41 -54.41 23.09
C VAL A 14 -4.31 -53.75 22.25
N ALA A 15 -4.25 -54.05 20.97
CA ALA A 15 -3.45 -53.31 20.01
C ALA A 15 -4.06 -51.90 19.86
N VAL A 16 -3.48 -50.91 20.53
CA VAL A 16 -3.74 -49.51 20.24
C VAL A 16 -3.18 -49.24 18.85
N PRO A 17 -3.99 -48.89 17.83
CA PRO A 17 -3.45 -48.51 16.54
C PRO A 17 -2.55 -47.29 16.77
N ALA A 18 -1.27 -47.40 16.49
CA ALA A 18 -0.37 -46.26 16.39
C ALA A 18 -0.90 -45.42 15.22
N LEU A 19 -1.55 -44.31 15.56
CA LEU A 19 -1.84 -43.28 14.57
C LEU A 19 -0.49 -42.88 13.95
N PRO A 20 -0.35 -42.90 12.62
CA PRO A 20 0.87 -42.44 11.99
C PRO A 20 1.07 -40.98 12.49
N ALA A 21 2.24 -40.70 13.04
CA ALA A 21 2.65 -39.33 13.29
C ALA A 21 2.75 -38.69 11.92
N LEU A 22 1.67 -38.01 11.50
CA LEU A 22 1.67 -37.19 10.32
C LEU A 22 2.62 -36.03 10.62
N ALA A 23 3.79 -36.02 10.01
CA ALA A 23 4.62 -34.84 9.96
C ALA A 23 3.81 -33.74 9.24
N ALA A 24 3.31 -32.76 9.99
CA ALA A 24 2.55 -31.65 9.43
C ALA A 24 3.51 -30.54 9.06
N ASP A 25 3.58 -30.17 7.78
CA ASP A 25 4.36 -29.03 7.31
C ASP A 25 3.72 -27.69 7.73
N ARG A 26 2.45 -27.71 8.14
CA ARG A 26 1.67 -26.55 8.59
C ARG A 26 1.26 -26.72 10.04
N ILE A 27 2.10 -26.18 10.92
CA ILE A 27 1.97 -26.36 12.38
C ILE A 27 0.64 -25.81 12.91
N THR A 28 0.17 -24.72 12.34
CA THR A 28 -1.09 -24.03 12.73
C THR A 28 -2.33 -24.62 12.08
N GLY A 29 -2.17 -25.52 11.09
CA GLY A 29 -3.29 -26.19 10.42
C GLY A 29 -4.01 -25.36 9.34
N GLN A 30 -3.47 -24.21 8.92
CA GLN A 30 -4.08 -23.38 7.88
C GLN A 30 -4.19 -24.14 6.55
N PRO A 31 -5.30 -23.95 5.78
CA PRO A 31 -5.52 -24.65 4.51
C PRO A 31 -4.70 -24.09 3.33
N PHE A 32 -3.98 -22.97 3.53
CA PHE A 32 -3.16 -22.32 2.52
C PHE A 32 -1.65 -22.39 2.83
N ALA A 33 -0.82 -22.13 1.83
CA ALA A 33 0.63 -22.11 2.00
C ALA A 33 1.06 -20.87 2.81
N THR A 34 1.88 -21.08 3.81
CA THR A 34 2.45 -20.04 4.65
C THR A 34 3.86 -20.45 5.10
N ARG A 35 4.59 -19.52 5.70
CA ARG A 35 5.88 -19.73 6.34
C ARG A 35 5.85 -19.21 7.78
N SER A 36 6.93 -19.48 8.54
CA SER A 36 7.06 -18.93 9.89
C SER A 36 7.29 -17.43 9.86
N GLU A 37 6.82 -16.76 10.89
CA GLU A 37 7.17 -15.37 11.20
C GLU A 37 8.67 -15.23 11.43
N VAL A 38 9.21 -14.04 11.17
CA VAL A 38 10.61 -13.70 11.43
C VAL A 38 10.71 -12.96 12.76
N HIS A 39 11.55 -13.44 13.69
CA HIS A 39 11.78 -12.79 14.98
C HIS A 39 13.19 -12.22 15.06
N ALA A 40 13.34 -11.04 15.68
CA ALA A 40 14.64 -10.41 15.90
C ALA A 40 14.65 -9.59 17.20
N PRO A 41 15.76 -9.61 17.98
CA PRO A 41 15.81 -8.94 19.28
C PRO A 41 16.03 -7.42 19.19
N HIS A 42 16.66 -6.90 18.13
CA HIS A 42 17.12 -5.51 18.09
C HIS A 42 16.39 -4.66 17.07
N ALA A 43 16.33 -5.10 15.82
CA ALA A 43 15.72 -4.31 14.75
C ALA A 43 15.10 -5.21 13.67
N MET A 44 14.15 -4.67 12.95
CA MET A 44 13.40 -5.38 11.89
C MET A 44 13.16 -4.45 10.70
N ALA A 45 13.22 -5.00 9.50
CA ALA A 45 12.77 -4.34 8.28
C ALA A 45 11.95 -5.32 7.44
N ALA A 46 10.87 -4.84 6.84
CA ALA A 46 10.07 -5.59 5.87
C ALA A 46 9.78 -4.69 4.66
N THR A 47 10.20 -5.13 3.48
CA THR A 47 10.06 -4.38 2.22
C THR A 47 9.68 -5.31 1.07
N SER A 48 9.24 -4.75 -0.06
CA SER A 48 8.90 -5.51 -1.26
C SER A 48 10.13 -6.03 -2.06
N HIS A 49 11.37 -5.74 -1.60
CA HIS A 49 12.59 -6.20 -2.28
C HIS A 49 13.70 -6.58 -1.29
N PRO A 50 14.34 -7.78 -1.39
CA PRO A 50 15.33 -8.26 -0.41
C PRO A 50 16.54 -7.33 -0.23
N LEU A 51 17.07 -6.75 -1.31
CA LEU A 51 18.20 -5.82 -1.22
C LEU A 51 17.81 -4.52 -0.49
N ALA A 52 16.58 -4.04 -0.63
CA ALA A 52 16.11 -2.88 0.12
C ALA A 52 15.97 -3.21 1.61
N THR A 53 15.48 -4.41 1.95
CA THR A 53 15.46 -4.90 3.34
C THR A 53 16.88 -4.96 3.93
N GLN A 54 17.85 -5.48 3.18
CA GLN A 54 19.23 -5.53 3.62
C GLN A 54 19.82 -4.13 3.85
N ILE A 55 19.57 -3.18 2.94
CA ILE A 55 20.01 -1.79 3.08
C ILE A 55 19.41 -1.15 4.36
N ALA A 56 18.13 -1.40 4.65
CA ALA A 56 17.50 -0.92 5.88
C ALA A 56 18.21 -1.45 7.13
N LEU A 57 18.49 -2.77 7.17
CA LEU A 57 19.19 -3.41 8.29
C LEU A 57 20.61 -2.88 8.46
N ASP A 58 21.37 -2.74 7.37
CA ASP A 58 22.74 -2.21 7.40
C ASP A 58 22.75 -0.75 7.88
N THR A 59 21.74 0.04 7.51
CA THR A 59 21.59 1.42 7.99
C THR A 59 21.36 1.44 9.51
N MET A 60 20.49 0.58 10.06
CA MET A 60 20.24 0.48 11.50
C MET A 60 21.47 -0.08 12.25
N LYS A 61 22.15 -1.11 11.73
CA LYS A 61 23.42 -1.62 12.29
C LYS A 61 24.52 -0.56 12.36
N ALA A 62 24.53 0.37 11.40
CA ALA A 62 25.45 1.51 11.40
C ALA A 62 25.02 2.68 12.30
N GLY A 63 23.99 2.49 13.17
CA GLY A 63 23.52 3.47 14.16
C GLY A 63 22.41 4.39 13.66
N GLY A 64 21.84 4.12 12.49
CA GLY A 64 20.67 4.84 11.97
C GLY A 64 19.39 4.54 12.76
N SER A 65 18.46 5.48 12.73
CA SER A 65 17.09 5.28 13.23
C SER A 65 16.25 4.44 12.27
N ALA A 66 15.08 4.01 12.72
CA ALA A 66 14.09 3.38 11.82
C ALA A 66 13.72 4.30 10.64
N VAL A 67 13.70 5.62 10.84
CA VAL A 67 13.46 6.60 9.75
C VAL A 67 14.63 6.65 8.76
N ASP A 68 15.89 6.64 9.21
CA ASP A 68 17.05 6.56 8.30
C ASP A 68 16.99 5.29 7.46
N ALA A 69 16.65 4.16 8.08
CA ALA A 69 16.48 2.87 7.42
C ALA A 69 15.34 2.89 6.40
N ALA A 70 14.19 3.48 6.75
CA ALA A 70 13.05 3.63 5.85
C ALA A 70 13.40 4.48 4.62
N ILE A 71 14.11 5.60 4.79
CA ILE A 71 14.57 6.47 3.70
C ILE A 71 15.56 5.71 2.79
N ALA A 72 16.55 5.04 3.37
CA ALA A 72 17.55 4.29 2.62
C ALA A 72 16.92 3.15 1.79
N ALA A 73 15.97 2.40 2.39
CA ALA A 73 15.22 1.37 1.70
C ALA A 73 14.29 1.94 0.62
N ASN A 74 13.61 3.05 0.90
CA ASN A 74 12.71 3.69 -0.06
C ASN A 74 13.47 4.21 -1.29
N ALA A 75 14.64 4.83 -1.10
CA ALA A 75 15.53 5.21 -2.19
C ALA A 75 15.95 3.99 -3.03
N ALA A 76 16.29 2.87 -2.38
CA ALA A 76 16.66 1.63 -3.06
C ALA A 76 15.48 1.05 -3.86
N LEU A 77 14.27 1.05 -3.30
CA LEU A 77 13.07 0.60 -3.99
C LEU A 77 12.77 1.45 -5.22
N GLY A 78 13.04 2.77 -5.19
CA GLY A 78 12.89 3.63 -6.37
C GLY A 78 13.81 3.25 -7.55
N LEU A 79 14.94 2.60 -7.27
CA LEU A 79 15.83 2.03 -8.27
C LEU A 79 15.42 0.60 -8.67
N MET A 80 15.09 -0.23 -7.67
CA MET A 80 14.94 -1.68 -7.82
C MET A 80 13.53 -2.10 -8.22
N GLU A 81 12.53 -1.29 -7.90
CA GLU A 81 11.11 -1.49 -8.20
C GLU A 81 10.50 -0.23 -8.85
N PRO A 82 11.05 0.28 -9.97
CA PRO A 82 10.56 1.49 -10.62
C PRO A 82 9.17 1.31 -11.23
N THR A 83 8.66 0.10 -11.26
CA THR A 83 7.31 -0.24 -11.70
C THR A 83 6.23 0.23 -10.74
N GLY A 84 6.56 0.54 -9.49
CA GLY A 84 5.59 0.96 -8.47
C GLY A 84 5.89 2.33 -7.87
N ASN A 85 7.18 2.76 -7.90
CA ASN A 85 7.61 3.92 -7.15
C ASN A 85 8.87 4.60 -7.72
N GLY A 86 9.34 5.67 -7.05
CA GLY A 86 10.53 6.43 -7.39
C GLY A 86 10.45 7.86 -6.89
N ILE A 87 11.56 8.60 -6.96
CA ILE A 87 11.64 9.99 -6.46
C ILE A 87 10.77 10.98 -7.23
N GLY A 88 10.18 10.56 -8.35
CA GLY A 88 9.16 11.30 -9.09
C GLY A 88 7.73 11.07 -8.61
N GLY A 89 7.53 10.35 -7.50
CA GLY A 89 6.24 10.05 -6.89
C GLY A 89 5.98 10.75 -5.56
N ASP A 90 4.92 10.31 -4.88
CA ASP A 90 4.50 10.81 -3.57
C ASP A 90 4.82 9.81 -2.46
N LEU A 91 4.91 10.33 -1.21
CA LEU A 91 5.22 9.55 -0.02
C LEU A 91 4.28 9.92 1.12
N PHE A 92 3.71 8.90 1.80
CA PHE A 92 3.00 9.05 3.07
C PHE A 92 3.67 8.19 4.14
N ALA A 93 3.66 8.68 5.38
CA ALA A 93 4.24 7.94 6.49
C ALA A 93 3.47 8.15 7.80
N ILE A 94 3.48 7.12 8.65
CA ILE A 94 3.16 7.19 10.08
C ILE A 94 4.39 6.73 10.86
N VAL A 95 4.83 7.55 11.80
CA VAL A 95 5.99 7.27 12.65
C VAL A 95 5.56 7.24 14.11
N TRP A 96 5.84 6.13 14.79
CA TRP A 96 5.79 6.07 16.24
C TRP A 96 7.12 6.56 16.83
N ASP A 97 7.05 7.60 17.64
CA ASP A 97 8.21 8.10 18.39
C ASP A 97 8.16 7.62 19.85
N PRO A 98 9.06 6.73 20.26
CA PRO A 98 9.10 6.19 21.61
C PRO A 98 9.43 7.23 22.69
N LYS A 99 10.05 8.36 22.32
CA LYS A 99 10.40 9.44 23.25
C LYS A 99 9.17 10.24 23.67
N THR A 100 8.31 10.54 22.73
CA THR A 100 7.07 11.29 22.97
C THR A 100 5.86 10.40 23.21
N LYS A 101 5.98 9.10 22.92
CA LYS A 101 4.89 8.10 22.91
C LYS A 101 3.69 8.56 22.05
N ARG A 102 3.99 9.07 20.86
CA ARG A 102 2.98 9.59 19.93
C ARG A 102 3.25 9.12 18.52
N LEU A 103 2.18 9.06 17.74
CA LEU A 103 2.21 8.90 16.28
C LEU A 103 2.33 10.27 15.62
N TYR A 104 3.06 10.31 14.51
CA TYR A 104 3.23 11.47 13.65
C TYR A 104 2.95 11.04 12.21
N GLY A 105 1.98 11.70 11.57
CA GLY A 105 1.63 11.47 10.19
C GLY A 105 2.30 12.49 9.25
N TYR A 106 2.71 12.04 8.08
CA TYR A 106 3.22 12.93 7.02
C TYR A 106 2.53 12.65 5.70
N ASP A 107 1.95 13.69 5.10
CA ASP A 107 1.37 13.73 3.76
C ASP A 107 2.31 14.51 2.83
N GLY A 108 3.06 13.77 2.00
CA GLY A 108 3.95 14.29 0.98
C GLY A 108 3.31 14.36 -0.41
N SER A 109 1.97 14.35 -0.53
CA SER A 109 1.33 14.45 -1.85
C SER A 109 1.60 15.80 -2.53
N GLY A 110 1.83 15.73 -3.83
CA GLY A 110 2.09 16.90 -4.65
C GLY A 110 0.83 17.58 -5.15
N ARG A 111 0.98 18.86 -5.47
CA ARG A 111 -0.10 19.68 -6.01
C ARG A 111 -0.11 19.65 -7.53
N SER A 112 -1.28 19.85 -8.12
CA SER A 112 -1.43 20.11 -9.56
C SER A 112 -0.71 21.39 -9.98
N PRO A 113 -0.21 21.47 -11.23
CA PRO A 113 0.43 22.67 -11.75
C PRO A 113 -0.48 23.91 -11.66
N HIS A 114 0.07 25.06 -11.29
CA HIS A 114 -0.69 26.30 -11.19
C HIS A 114 -1.16 26.85 -12.55
N SER A 115 -0.44 26.53 -13.63
CA SER A 115 -0.79 26.99 -14.98
C SER A 115 -1.82 26.11 -15.71
N LEU A 116 -2.08 24.88 -15.23
CA LEU A 116 -3.08 23.99 -15.79
C LEU A 116 -4.43 24.22 -15.14
N THR A 117 -5.45 24.47 -15.95
CA THR A 117 -6.81 24.82 -15.48
C THR A 117 -7.85 23.84 -16.02
N LEU A 118 -9.02 23.77 -15.36
CA LEU A 118 -10.16 23.00 -15.88
C LEU A 118 -10.59 23.48 -17.28
N ALA A 119 -10.53 24.79 -17.54
CA ALA A 119 -10.81 25.36 -18.86
C ALA A 119 -9.86 24.85 -19.96
N GLU A 120 -8.60 24.58 -19.62
CA GLU A 120 -7.63 24.00 -20.56
C GLU A 120 -7.99 22.56 -20.94
N PHE A 121 -8.42 21.72 -19.99
CA PHE A 121 -8.94 20.39 -20.27
C PHE A 121 -10.18 20.44 -21.17
N GLN A 122 -11.11 21.34 -20.88
CA GLN A 122 -12.30 21.57 -21.69
C GLN A 122 -11.96 22.04 -23.11
N ARG A 123 -11.01 22.97 -23.25
CA ARG A 123 -10.51 23.46 -24.55
C ARG A 123 -9.91 22.33 -25.39
N ARG A 124 -9.27 21.32 -24.74
CA ARG A 124 -8.77 20.11 -25.40
C ARG A 124 -9.84 19.07 -25.69
N GLY A 125 -11.09 19.29 -25.27
CA GLY A 125 -12.21 18.36 -25.43
C GLY A 125 -12.12 17.12 -24.57
N LEU A 126 -11.38 17.21 -23.45
CA LEU A 126 -11.18 16.09 -22.53
C LEU A 126 -12.33 16.05 -21.50
N THR A 127 -12.87 14.87 -21.29
CA THR A 127 -13.86 14.54 -20.25
C THR A 127 -13.22 13.93 -19.03
N ASP A 128 -12.04 13.34 -19.20
CA ASP A 128 -11.22 12.71 -18.16
C ASP A 128 -9.76 13.09 -18.36
N ILE A 129 -8.98 13.06 -17.28
CA ILE A 129 -7.54 13.30 -17.36
C ILE A 129 -6.88 12.01 -17.91
N PRO A 130 -6.04 12.10 -18.95
CA PRO A 130 -5.33 10.92 -19.46
C PRO A 130 -4.47 10.25 -18.40
N SER A 131 -4.42 8.91 -18.42
CA SER A 131 -3.62 8.12 -17.46
C SER A 131 -2.10 8.34 -17.61
N HIS A 132 -1.62 8.73 -18.78
CA HIS A 132 -0.19 8.87 -19.07
C HIS A 132 0.11 10.14 -19.84
N GLY A 133 1.39 10.53 -19.86
CA GLY A 133 1.86 11.74 -20.52
C GLY A 133 1.93 12.93 -19.56
N PRO A 134 1.98 14.17 -20.09
CA PRO A 134 2.29 15.34 -19.28
C PRO A 134 1.13 15.86 -18.42
N LEU A 135 -0.13 15.59 -18.79
CA LEU A 135 -1.31 16.21 -18.15
C LEU A 135 -1.62 15.67 -16.75
N PRO A 136 -1.45 14.36 -16.43
CA PRO A 136 -1.73 13.83 -15.09
C PRO A 136 -0.61 14.06 -14.08
N VAL A 137 0.49 14.72 -14.47
CA VAL A 137 1.63 14.88 -13.57
C VAL A 137 1.36 15.98 -12.55
N THR A 138 1.55 15.63 -11.27
CA THR A 138 1.59 16.56 -10.14
C THR A 138 3.01 16.68 -9.61
N VAL A 139 3.27 17.66 -8.77
CA VAL A 139 4.61 17.86 -8.17
C VAL A 139 5.01 16.60 -7.38
N PRO A 140 6.19 16.01 -7.61
CA PRO A 140 6.63 14.85 -6.83
C PRO A 140 6.95 15.25 -5.38
N GLY A 141 6.43 14.50 -4.40
CA GLY A 141 6.59 14.83 -2.98
C GLY A 141 7.53 13.91 -2.19
N ALA A 142 8.02 12.82 -2.80
CA ALA A 142 8.79 11.81 -2.07
C ALA A 142 10.08 12.36 -1.45
N VAL A 143 10.86 13.15 -2.18
CA VAL A 143 12.12 13.75 -1.67
C VAL A 143 11.84 14.73 -0.53
N ASP A 144 10.79 15.53 -0.62
CA ASP A 144 10.37 16.41 0.48
C ASP A 144 10.04 15.61 1.74
N GLY A 145 9.29 14.51 1.60
CA GLY A 145 8.99 13.58 2.69
C GLY A 145 10.25 13.01 3.35
N TRP A 146 11.27 12.62 2.57
CA TRP A 146 12.54 12.17 3.13
C TRP A 146 13.17 13.20 4.04
N PHE A 147 13.27 14.45 3.59
CA PHE A 147 13.90 15.52 4.38
C PHE A 147 13.06 15.95 5.58
N ALA A 148 11.73 15.94 5.47
CA ALA A 148 10.84 16.22 6.58
C ALA A 148 10.95 15.16 7.70
N LEU A 149 10.91 13.88 7.34
CA LEU A 149 11.06 12.75 8.26
C LEU A 149 12.47 12.73 8.87
N HIS A 150 13.51 12.89 8.05
CA HIS A 150 14.90 12.90 8.47
C HIS A 150 15.21 14.06 9.43
N GLY A 151 14.72 15.27 9.12
CA GLY A 151 14.95 16.45 9.96
C GLY A 151 14.38 16.32 11.37
N ARG A 152 13.36 15.46 11.57
CA ARG A 152 12.74 15.22 12.87
C ARG A 152 13.28 13.99 13.60
N PHE A 153 13.57 12.91 12.85
CA PHE A 153 13.84 11.60 13.43
C PHE A 153 15.14 10.96 12.96
N GLY A 154 15.83 11.55 11.99
CA GLY A 154 17.09 11.02 11.47
C GLY A 154 18.23 11.12 12.47
N LYS A 155 19.15 10.18 12.39
CA LYS A 155 20.38 10.11 13.20
C LYS A 155 21.66 10.16 12.35
N ARG A 156 21.56 9.72 11.09
CA ARG A 156 22.68 9.67 10.15
C ARG A 156 22.56 10.79 9.13
N ALA A 157 23.67 11.15 8.48
CA ALA A 157 23.59 12.11 7.37
C ALA A 157 22.77 11.53 6.19
N MET A 158 21.98 12.37 5.51
CA MET A 158 21.19 11.93 4.34
C MET A 158 22.09 11.31 3.26
N ALA A 159 23.30 11.84 3.06
CA ALA A 159 24.26 11.28 2.12
C ALA A 159 24.64 9.83 2.44
N GLU A 160 24.74 9.47 3.72
CA GLU A 160 25.01 8.09 4.14
C GLU A 160 23.82 7.17 3.88
N ASN A 161 22.58 7.68 4.05
CA ASN A 161 21.35 6.94 3.78
C ASN A 161 21.16 6.67 2.27
N LEU A 162 21.59 7.60 1.40
CA LEU A 162 21.46 7.47 -0.04
C LEU A 162 22.63 6.71 -0.70
N ALA A 163 23.81 6.63 -0.05
CA ALA A 163 25.01 6.02 -0.60
C ALA A 163 24.83 4.58 -1.11
N PRO A 164 24.13 3.66 -0.43
CA PRO A 164 23.90 2.31 -0.94
C PRO A 164 23.17 2.30 -2.28
N THR A 165 22.13 3.11 -2.43
CA THR A 165 21.35 3.21 -3.67
C THR A 165 22.17 3.83 -4.79
N ILE A 166 22.95 4.89 -4.51
CA ILE A 166 23.86 5.51 -5.49
C ILE A 166 24.84 4.47 -6.02
N ARG A 167 25.41 3.62 -5.14
CA ARG A 167 26.31 2.53 -5.54
C ARG A 167 25.61 1.52 -6.44
N TYR A 168 24.44 0.99 -6.04
CA TYR A 168 23.70 0.03 -6.85
C TYR A 168 23.24 0.61 -8.20
N ALA A 169 22.89 1.88 -8.24
CA ALA A 169 22.53 2.55 -9.50
C ALA A 169 23.70 2.63 -10.49
N ARG A 170 24.94 2.77 -9.99
CA ARG A 170 26.17 2.78 -10.80
C ARG A 170 26.66 1.38 -11.18
N GLU A 171 26.75 0.48 -10.20
CA GLU A 171 27.31 -0.86 -10.36
C GLU A 171 26.30 -1.84 -10.95
N GLY A 172 25.01 -1.65 -10.68
CA GLY A 172 23.89 -2.47 -11.10
C GLY A 172 23.41 -3.42 -10.01
N HIS A 173 22.19 -3.92 -10.22
CA HIS A 173 21.54 -4.94 -9.41
C HIS A 173 20.77 -5.90 -10.31
N PRO A 174 20.54 -7.18 -9.89
CA PRO A 174 19.69 -8.10 -10.64
C PRO A 174 18.23 -7.67 -10.54
N VAL A 175 17.50 -7.72 -11.66
CA VAL A 175 16.05 -7.47 -11.69
C VAL A 175 15.31 -8.73 -11.26
N HIS A 176 14.35 -8.60 -10.34
CA HIS A 176 13.55 -9.70 -9.83
C HIS A 176 12.37 -10.04 -10.75
N GLU A 177 11.78 -11.22 -10.57
CA GLU A 177 10.82 -11.80 -11.49
C GLU A 177 9.52 -10.98 -11.62
N VAL A 178 8.92 -10.58 -10.49
CA VAL A 178 7.69 -9.78 -10.49
C VAL A 178 7.93 -8.41 -11.11
N ILE A 179 9.09 -7.79 -10.82
CA ILE A 179 9.47 -6.50 -11.38
C ILE A 179 9.70 -6.60 -12.89
N ALA A 180 10.42 -7.62 -13.37
CA ALA A 180 10.64 -7.86 -14.79
C ALA A 180 9.31 -8.02 -15.54
N TYR A 181 8.37 -8.76 -14.97
CA TYR A 181 7.02 -8.95 -15.53
C TYR A 181 6.26 -7.63 -15.72
N TYR A 182 6.17 -6.80 -14.67
CA TYR A 182 5.47 -5.50 -14.76
C TYR A 182 6.20 -4.50 -15.66
N TRP A 183 7.53 -4.53 -15.67
CA TRP A 183 8.33 -3.66 -16.55
C TRP A 183 8.10 -3.99 -18.02
N ASP A 184 8.12 -5.27 -18.39
CA ASP A 184 7.85 -5.71 -19.76
C ASP A 184 6.48 -5.25 -20.26
N ARG A 185 5.45 -5.32 -19.43
CA ARG A 185 4.09 -4.81 -19.74
C ARG A 185 4.04 -3.28 -19.86
N SER A 186 4.98 -2.56 -19.25
CA SER A 186 5.00 -1.10 -19.27
C SER A 186 5.65 -0.53 -20.54
N VAL A 187 6.66 -1.21 -21.08
CA VAL A 187 7.41 -0.72 -22.27
C VAL A 187 6.50 -0.44 -23.48
N PRO A 188 5.61 -1.33 -23.94
CA PRO A 188 4.74 -1.04 -25.08
C PRO A 188 3.79 0.13 -24.84
N ARG A 189 3.37 0.32 -23.60
CA ARG A 189 2.41 1.36 -23.20
C ARG A 189 3.06 2.73 -23.08
N LEU A 190 4.28 2.78 -22.53
CA LEU A 190 4.95 4.01 -22.13
C LEU A 190 6.10 4.42 -23.07
N GLY A 191 6.59 3.53 -23.92
CA GLY A 191 7.74 3.79 -24.80
C GLY A 191 7.56 4.92 -25.82
N LYS A 192 6.33 5.39 -26.03
CA LYS A 192 6.04 6.56 -26.86
C LYS A 192 6.32 7.91 -26.19
N TRP A 193 6.44 7.92 -24.84
CA TRP A 193 6.67 9.15 -24.09
C TRP A 193 8.14 9.52 -24.07
N PRO A 194 8.50 10.80 -24.21
CA PRO A 194 9.87 11.25 -24.32
C PRO A 194 10.73 10.82 -23.12
N GLY A 195 11.92 10.31 -23.40
CA GLY A 195 12.90 9.89 -22.39
C GLY A 195 12.65 8.52 -21.77
N PHE A 196 11.47 7.90 -21.96
CA PHE A 196 11.17 6.60 -21.36
C PHE A 196 12.08 5.50 -21.91
N THR A 197 12.08 5.32 -23.25
CA THR A 197 12.85 4.25 -23.89
C THR A 197 14.34 4.40 -23.64
N GLU A 198 14.86 5.63 -23.67
CA GLU A 198 16.28 5.94 -23.49
C GLU A 198 16.77 5.62 -22.08
N GLN A 199 15.91 5.83 -21.05
CA GLN A 199 16.31 5.71 -19.65
C GLN A 199 15.85 4.43 -18.97
N PHE A 200 14.82 3.75 -19.50
CA PHE A 200 14.17 2.60 -18.84
C PHE A 200 14.11 1.34 -19.70
N THR A 201 14.92 1.24 -20.75
CA THR A 201 15.02 0.02 -21.56
C THR A 201 16.47 -0.37 -21.82
N ILE A 202 16.69 -1.64 -22.11
CA ILE A 202 17.94 -2.19 -22.65
C ILE A 202 17.66 -2.54 -24.12
N ASP A 203 18.26 -1.79 -25.04
CA ASP A 203 18.04 -1.97 -26.49
C ASP A 203 16.54 -1.99 -26.88
N GLY A 204 15.76 -1.08 -26.27
CA GLY A 204 14.31 -0.92 -26.56
C GLY A 204 13.39 -1.95 -25.88
N ARG A 205 13.89 -2.81 -25.00
CA ARG A 205 13.11 -3.80 -24.24
C ARG A 205 13.28 -3.63 -22.72
N ALA A 206 12.35 -4.18 -21.96
CA ALA A 206 12.51 -4.30 -20.51
C ALA A 206 13.71 -5.20 -20.13
N PRO A 207 14.35 -4.97 -18.99
CA PRO A 207 15.30 -5.93 -18.42
C PRO A 207 14.58 -7.22 -18.04
N ARG A 208 15.28 -8.36 -18.18
CA ARG A 208 14.74 -9.69 -17.87
C ARG A 208 15.02 -10.07 -16.41
N ASN A 209 14.27 -11.04 -15.90
CA ASN A 209 14.54 -11.64 -14.61
C ASN A 209 16.00 -12.11 -14.50
N GLY A 210 16.70 -11.69 -13.43
CA GLY A 210 18.12 -11.95 -13.18
C GLY A 210 19.09 -11.09 -13.99
N GLU A 211 18.63 -10.30 -14.96
CA GLU A 211 19.49 -9.40 -15.75
C GLU A 211 19.93 -8.19 -14.89
N THR A 212 21.16 -7.75 -15.07
CA THR A 212 21.71 -6.60 -14.33
C THR A 212 21.19 -5.29 -14.91
N TRP A 213 20.47 -4.54 -14.10
CA TRP A 213 20.02 -3.17 -14.40
C TRP A 213 20.94 -2.13 -13.78
N ARG A 214 21.27 -1.07 -14.53
CA ARG A 214 22.05 0.10 -14.09
C ARG A 214 21.28 1.37 -14.45
N ASN A 215 21.37 2.36 -13.55
CA ASN A 215 20.79 3.68 -13.80
C ASN A 215 21.74 4.79 -13.34
N PRO A 216 22.78 5.08 -14.12
CA PRO A 216 23.77 6.10 -13.76
C PRO A 216 23.17 7.50 -13.66
N ASN A 217 22.10 7.80 -14.39
CA ASN A 217 21.40 9.08 -14.30
C ASN A 217 20.75 9.24 -12.91
N LEU A 218 20.05 8.20 -12.42
CA LEU A 218 19.50 8.23 -11.06
C LEU A 218 20.60 8.35 -10.00
N ALA A 219 21.75 7.67 -10.20
CA ALA A 219 22.89 7.80 -9.29
C ALA A 219 23.38 9.25 -9.19
N ASN A 220 23.46 9.96 -10.32
CA ASN A 220 23.87 11.37 -10.35
C ASN A 220 22.83 12.28 -9.69
N THR A 221 21.53 12.04 -9.93
CA THR A 221 20.44 12.76 -9.30
C THR A 221 20.45 12.57 -7.78
N LEU A 222 20.57 11.33 -7.30
CA LEU A 222 20.67 11.04 -5.86
C LEU A 222 21.94 11.61 -5.22
N GLN A 223 23.06 11.66 -5.96
CA GLN A 223 24.29 12.31 -5.49
C GLN A 223 24.07 13.83 -5.32
N ALA A 224 23.43 14.49 -6.29
CA ALA A 224 23.12 15.91 -6.19
C ALA A 224 22.20 16.21 -4.99
N ILE A 225 21.21 15.33 -4.70
CA ILE A 225 20.36 15.43 -3.52
C ILE A 225 21.17 15.20 -2.23
N ALA A 226 22.08 14.23 -2.21
CA ALA A 226 22.94 13.93 -1.06
C ALA A 226 23.86 15.13 -0.71
N ASP A 227 24.39 15.81 -1.72
CA ASP A 227 25.33 16.92 -1.57
C ASP A 227 24.61 18.26 -1.29
N GLY A 228 23.49 18.53 -1.97
CA GLY A 228 22.80 19.82 -1.93
C GLY A 228 21.47 19.82 -1.14
N GLY A 229 21.10 18.70 -0.57
CA GLY A 229 19.87 18.57 0.23
C GLY A 229 18.57 18.69 -0.58
N ARG A 230 17.47 18.96 0.11
CA ARG A 230 16.13 19.10 -0.46
C ARG A 230 16.09 20.13 -1.62
N ASP A 231 16.76 21.24 -1.44
CA ASP A 231 16.71 22.33 -2.41
C ASP A 231 17.43 21.98 -3.73
N ALA A 232 18.35 21.02 -3.74
CA ALA A 232 18.93 20.51 -4.98
C ALA A 232 17.86 19.89 -5.90
N PHE A 233 16.84 19.22 -5.31
CA PHE A 233 15.72 18.65 -6.07
C PHE A 233 14.70 19.74 -6.48
N TYR A 234 14.26 20.56 -5.53
CA TYR A 234 13.08 21.43 -5.75
C TYR A 234 13.43 22.83 -6.28
N LYS A 235 14.68 23.30 -6.11
CA LYS A 235 15.13 24.65 -6.51
C LYS A 235 16.41 24.66 -7.34
N GLY A 236 17.06 23.50 -7.46
CA GLY A 236 18.30 23.33 -8.22
C GLY A 236 18.06 23.03 -9.71
N ASP A 237 19.11 22.50 -10.33
CA ASP A 237 19.08 22.15 -11.75
C ASP A 237 18.10 21.00 -12.08
N ILE A 238 17.84 20.12 -11.11
CA ILE A 238 16.82 19.07 -11.27
C ILE A 238 15.46 19.70 -11.55
N ALA A 239 15.02 20.68 -10.73
CA ALA A 239 13.76 21.39 -10.93
C ALA A 239 13.70 22.13 -12.27
N ARG A 240 14.80 22.78 -12.68
CA ARG A 240 14.87 23.47 -13.98
C ARG A 240 14.75 22.48 -15.13
N THR A 241 15.47 21.35 -15.07
CA THR A 241 15.39 20.29 -16.09
C THR A 241 13.97 19.75 -16.22
N ILE A 242 13.25 19.53 -15.10
CA ILE A 242 11.85 19.09 -15.13
C ILE A 242 10.97 20.16 -15.79
N GLY A 243 11.05 21.42 -15.36
CA GLY A 243 10.24 22.52 -15.92
C GLY A 243 10.46 22.70 -17.43
N ASP A 244 11.72 22.76 -17.88
CA ASP A 244 12.08 22.89 -19.29
C ASP A 244 11.58 21.69 -20.12
N TYR A 245 11.69 20.47 -19.55
CA TYR A 245 11.20 19.27 -20.21
C TYR A 245 9.67 19.28 -20.37
N PHE A 246 8.89 19.70 -19.35
CA PHE A 246 7.44 19.82 -19.49
C PHE A 246 7.03 20.92 -20.47
N ALA A 247 7.68 22.06 -20.45
CA ALA A 247 7.44 23.14 -21.41
C ALA A 247 7.69 22.71 -22.86
N ALA A 248 8.71 21.84 -23.09
CA ALA A 248 9.02 21.31 -24.43
C ALA A 248 8.06 20.17 -24.88
N ASN A 249 7.28 19.58 -23.99
CA ASN A 249 6.46 18.39 -24.25
C ASN A 249 4.96 18.60 -23.93
N ASP A 250 4.43 19.80 -24.17
CA ASP A 250 3.01 20.17 -23.99
C ASP A 250 2.50 19.95 -22.56
N GLY A 251 3.39 20.05 -21.56
CA GLY A 251 3.12 19.91 -20.15
C GLY A 251 3.03 21.24 -19.43
N PHE A 252 2.61 21.20 -18.16
CA PHE A 252 2.30 22.38 -17.36
C PHE A 252 3.11 22.46 -16.06
N LEU A 253 3.80 21.38 -15.66
CA LEU A 253 4.62 21.40 -14.45
C LEU A 253 5.84 22.31 -14.66
N SER A 254 5.95 23.34 -13.80
CA SER A 254 6.98 24.37 -13.92
C SER A 254 8.02 24.30 -12.79
N TYR A 255 9.12 25.02 -12.98
CA TYR A 255 10.11 25.25 -11.92
C TYR A 255 9.45 25.85 -10.66
N GLU A 256 8.55 26.83 -10.84
CA GLU A 256 7.85 27.52 -9.77
C GLU A 256 6.97 26.57 -8.95
N ASP A 257 6.29 25.62 -9.61
CA ASP A 257 5.48 24.59 -8.94
C ASP A 257 6.36 23.71 -8.05
N LEU A 258 7.52 23.30 -8.55
CA LEU A 258 8.49 22.50 -7.80
C LEU A 258 9.09 23.31 -6.63
N ALA A 259 9.52 24.55 -6.87
CA ALA A 259 10.14 25.40 -5.86
C ALA A 259 9.21 25.77 -4.71
N ALA A 260 7.90 25.84 -4.97
CA ALA A 260 6.86 26.15 -3.99
C ALA A 260 6.38 24.91 -3.20
N HIS A 261 6.79 23.69 -3.60
CA HIS A 261 6.28 22.46 -2.98
C HIS A 261 6.66 22.33 -1.51
N THR A 262 5.70 21.93 -0.69
CA THR A 262 5.88 21.45 0.69
C THR A 262 4.81 20.41 0.99
N GLY A 263 5.19 19.29 1.64
CA GLY A 263 4.24 18.37 2.26
C GLY A 263 3.74 18.89 3.61
N ASN A 264 2.90 18.11 4.26
CA ASN A 264 2.27 18.51 5.53
C ASN A 264 2.47 17.43 6.60
N TRP A 265 2.80 17.86 7.81
CA TRP A 265 2.55 17.05 9.00
C TRP A 265 1.05 17.04 9.27
N VAL A 266 0.49 15.85 9.46
CA VAL A 266 -0.95 15.64 9.72
C VAL A 266 -1.11 14.77 10.96
N GLU A 267 -2.17 15.01 11.73
CA GLU A 267 -2.49 14.13 12.86
C GLU A 267 -3.20 12.88 12.32
N PRO A 268 -2.67 11.67 12.59
CA PRO A 268 -3.38 10.44 12.28
C PRO A 268 -4.72 10.35 12.99
N VAL A 269 -5.68 9.69 12.38
CA VAL A 269 -7.03 9.46 12.94
C VAL A 269 -7.25 7.97 13.13
N SER A 270 -8.11 7.57 14.08
CA SER A 270 -8.23 6.17 14.47
C SER A 270 -9.66 5.72 14.70
N THR A 271 -9.81 4.40 14.75
CA THR A 271 -10.95 3.71 15.35
C THR A 271 -10.50 2.49 16.13
N THR A 272 -11.27 2.12 17.14
CA THR A 272 -11.06 0.86 17.89
C THR A 272 -11.75 -0.30 17.19
N TYR A 273 -11.09 -1.47 17.19
CA TYR A 273 -11.67 -2.73 16.74
C TYR A 273 -11.11 -3.91 17.57
N ARG A 274 -11.97 -4.68 18.23
CA ARG A 274 -11.56 -5.84 19.07
C ARG A 274 -10.43 -5.52 20.07
N GLY A 275 -10.43 -4.32 20.68
CA GLY A 275 -9.43 -3.91 21.66
C GLY A 275 -8.09 -3.39 21.08
N VAL A 276 -8.02 -3.25 19.76
CA VAL A 276 -6.89 -2.63 19.05
C VAL A 276 -7.37 -1.31 18.44
N GLU A 277 -6.51 -0.31 18.40
CA GLU A 277 -6.77 0.97 17.76
C GLU A 277 -6.00 1.07 16.45
N LEU A 278 -6.71 1.09 15.33
CA LEU A 278 -6.13 1.28 14.00
C LEU A 278 -6.05 2.76 13.67
N TRP A 279 -4.88 3.20 13.24
CA TRP A 279 -4.54 4.57 12.85
C TRP A 279 -4.26 4.65 11.36
N GLU A 280 -4.84 5.65 10.73
CA GLU A 280 -4.69 5.97 9.31
C GLU A 280 -4.50 7.48 9.13
N LEU A 281 -4.05 7.90 7.93
CA LEU A 281 -4.03 9.33 7.62
C LEU A 281 -5.40 9.82 7.13
N PRO A 282 -5.78 11.06 7.47
CA PRO A 282 -7.02 11.67 6.97
C PRO A 282 -6.96 11.93 5.45
N PRO A 283 -8.06 12.31 4.79
CA PRO A 283 -8.03 12.77 3.40
C PRO A 283 -7.01 13.91 3.16
N SER A 284 -6.40 14.03 1.97
CA SER A 284 -6.78 13.50 0.64
C SER A 284 -6.61 11.99 0.44
N GLY A 285 -5.87 11.27 1.31
CA GLY A 285 -5.74 9.82 1.26
C GLY A 285 -7.03 9.06 1.57
N GLN A 286 -7.03 7.76 1.31
CA GLN A 286 -8.20 6.89 1.51
C GLN A 286 -8.17 6.07 2.82
N GLY A 287 -7.28 6.39 3.77
CA GLY A 287 -7.08 5.59 4.99
C GLY A 287 -8.33 5.40 5.83
N ILE A 288 -9.13 6.46 5.99
CA ILE A 288 -10.35 6.37 6.79
C ILE A 288 -11.41 5.41 6.23
N ALA A 289 -11.29 4.95 4.99
CA ALA A 289 -12.18 3.90 4.47
C ALA A 289 -11.96 2.56 5.19
N ALA A 290 -10.72 2.23 5.56
CA ALA A 290 -10.44 1.05 6.39
C ALA A 290 -11.09 1.17 7.78
N LEU A 291 -11.03 2.36 8.39
CA LEU A 291 -11.68 2.64 9.68
C LEU A 291 -13.20 2.48 9.60
N GLN A 292 -13.81 2.99 8.52
CA GLN A 292 -15.26 2.85 8.28
C GLN A 292 -15.67 1.38 8.10
N ILE A 293 -14.89 0.60 7.31
CA ILE A 293 -15.20 -0.83 7.10
C ILE A 293 -15.13 -1.60 8.43
N LEU A 294 -14.09 -1.38 9.24
CA LEU A 294 -13.97 -2.02 10.56
C LEU A 294 -15.15 -1.67 11.48
N ASN A 295 -15.56 -0.39 11.49
CA ASN A 295 -16.71 0.04 12.29
C ASN A 295 -18.03 -0.63 11.85
N LEU A 296 -18.18 -0.87 10.55
CA LEU A 296 -19.34 -1.58 9.98
C LEU A 296 -19.31 -3.08 10.31
N LEU A 297 -18.12 -3.68 10.40
CA LEU A 297 -17.96 -5.11 10.73
C LEU A 297 -18.03 -5.40 12.23
N GLU A 298 -17.72 -4.44 13.10
CA GLU A 298 -17.61 -4.65 14.55
C GLU A 298 -18.84 -5.29 15.23
N PRO A 299 -20.10 -4.99 14.82
CA PRO A 299 -21.28 -5.62 15.42
C PRO A 299 -21.44 -7.11 15.13
N TYR A 300 -20.72 -7.66 14.15
CA TYR A 300 -20.86 -9.05 13.72
C TYR A 300 -19.80 -9.94 14.37
N ASP A 301 -20.19 -11.18 14.69
CA ASP A 301 -19.31 -12.20 15.22
C ASP A 301 -18.64 -12.99 14.08
N LEU A 302 -17.59 -12.38 13.48
CA LEU A 302 -16.87 -12.97 12.35
C LEU A 302 -16.16 -14.27 12.73
N GLU A 303 -15.71 -14.41 14.00
CA GLU A 303 -15.07 -15.63 14.51
C GLU A 303 -16.02 -16.83 14.37
N SER A 304 -17.30 -16.67 14.77
CA SER A 304 -18.29 -17.74 14.70
C SER A 304 -18.64 -18.17 13.26
N TYR A 305 -18.53 -17.25 12.29
CA TYR A 305 -18.75 -17.59 10.88
C TYR A 305 -17.56 -18.33 10.27
N GLY A 306 -16.35 -18.04 10.73
CA GLY A 306 -15.12 -18.65 10.25
C GLY A 306 -14.56 -18.00 8.98
N PHE A 307 -13.24 -18.11 8.83
CA PHE A 307 -12.53 -17.59 7.66
C PHE A 307 -13.03 -18.22 6.36
N GLY A 308 -13.29 -17.41 5.36
CA GLY A 308 -13.72 -17.86 4.03
C GLY A 308 -15.16 -18.32 3.93
N SER A 309 -15.96 -18.20 5.01
CA SER A 309 -17.42 -18.48 4.97
C SER A 309 -18.16 -17.49 4.07
N PRO A 310 -19.35 -17.87 3.56
CA PRO A 310 -20.20 -16.95 2.80
C PRO A 310 -20.55 -15.68 3.58
N GLU A 311 -20.78 -15.81 4.89
CA GLU A 311 -21.14 -14.71 5.80
C GLU A 311 -19.96 -13.73 5.95
N HIS A 312 -18.75 -14.22 6.17
CA HIS A 312 -17.53 -13.41 6.25
C HIS A 312 -17.33 -12.60 4.96
N VAL A 313 -17.33 -13.28 3.81
CA VAL A 313 -17.07 -12.60 2.51
C VAL A 313 -18.19 -11.61 2.19
N HIS A 314 -19.45 -11.99 2.40
CA HIS A 314 -20.60 -11.13 2.16
C HIS A 314 -20.54 -9.84 3.01
N LEU A 315 -20.38 -9.97 4.32
CA LEU A 315 -20.30 -8.83 5.24
C LEU A 315 -19.15 -7.89 4.90
N PHE A 316 -17.96 -8.45 4.60
CA PHE A 316 -16.80 -7.68 4.18
C PHE A 316 -17.10 -6.86 2.92
N VAL A 317 -17.68 -7.48 1.90
CA VAL A 317 -18.02 -6.82 0.63
C VAL A 317 -19.06 -5.72 0.83
N GLU A 318 -20.11 -5.99 1.60
CA GLU A 318 -21.18 -5.02 1.85
C GLU A 318 -20.67 -3.81 2.67
N ALA A 319 -19.88 -4.05 3.72
CA ALA A 319 -19.24 -2.98 4.48
C ALA A 319 -18.30 -2.12 3.59
N LYS A 320 -17.52 -2.77 2.70
CA LYS A 320 -16.65 -2.08 1.74
C LYS A 320 -17.47 -1.22 0.78
N LYS A 321 -18.56 -1.70 0.23
CA LYS A 321 -19.43 -0.92 -0.69
C LYS A 321 -19.92 0.37 -0.02
N LEU A 322 -20.36 0.30 1.23
CA LEU A 322 -20.86 1.45 1.99
C LEU A 322 -19.74 2.48 2.25
N ALA A 323 -18.58 2.03 2.71
CA ALA A 323 -17.45 2.91 2.98
C ALA A 323 -16.91 3.57 1.69
N PHE A 324 -16.90 2.84 0.57
CA PHE A 324 -16.43 3.38 -0.70
C PHE A 324 -17.42 4.37 -1.34
N ALA A 325 -18.69 4.25 -1.09
CA ALA A 325 -19.67 5.26 -1.47
C ALA A 325 -19.39 6.60 -0.75
N ASP A 326 -19.05 6.55 0.53
CA ASP A 326 -18.65 7.74 1.30
C ASP A 326 -17.30 8.29 0.82
N ARG A 327 -16.34 7.41 0.52
CA ARG A 327 -15.03 7.76 -0.06
C ARG A 327 -15.19 8.59 -1.34
N ALA A 328 -16.04 8.13 -2.23
CA ALA A 328 -16.31 8.81 -3.48
C ALA A 328 -16.87 10.23 -3.30
N ARG A 329 -17.68 10.43 -2.28
CA ARG A 329 -18.36 11.69 -2.03
C ARG A 329 -17.52 12.72 -1.27
N TRP A 330 -16.64 12.26 -0.36
CA TRP A 330 -16.07 13.12 0.66
C TRP A 330 -14.56 13.28 0.61
N TYR A 331 -13.81 12.32 0.00
CA TYR A 331 -12.35 12.33 0.09
C TYR A 331 -11.76 13.20 -1.00
N ALA A 332 -11.16 14.31 -0.57
CA ALA A 332 -10.52 15.31 -1.40
C ALA A 332 -9.51 16.10 -0.58
N ASP A 333 -8.79 17.04 -1.22
CA ASP A 333 -7.88 17.96 -0.54
C ASP A 333 -8.65 18.79 0.51
N PRO A 334 -8.34 18.65 1.82
CA PRO A 334 -9.07 19.34 2.87
C PRO A 334 -8.90 20.88 2.83
N ALA A 335 -7.87 21.39 2.16
CA ALA A 335 -7.69 22.82 1.95
C ALA A 335 -8.73 23.41 0.98
N PHE A 336 -9.32 22.58 0.11
CA PHE A 336 -10.35 22.97 -0.86
C PHE A 336 -11.73 22.45 -0.45
N HIS A 337 -11.80 21.27 0.14
CA HIS A 337 -13.06 20.64 0.55
C HIS A 337 -12.85 19.78 1.81
N PRO A 338 -13.07 20.32 3.01
CA PRO A 338 -12.91 19.59 4.26
C PRO A 338 -13.98 18.48 4.38
N ALA A 339 -13.51 17.24 4.53
CA ALA A 339 -14.38 16.11 4.80
C ALA A 339 -14.78 16.05 6.27
N PRO A 340 -16.02 15.59 6.62
CA PRO A 340 -16.45 15.44 8.00
C PRO A 340 -15.88 14.16 8.63
N VAL A 341 -14.55 14.08 8.80
CA VAL A 341 -13.82 12.86 9.17
C VAL A 341 -14.35 12.26 10.47
N GLU A 342 -14.48 13.04 11.55
CA GLU A 342 -14.99 12.57 12.84
C GLU A 342 -16.36 11.86 12.72
N ARG A 343 -17.26 12.43 11.90
CA ARG A 343 -18.57 11.82 11.63
C ARG A 343 -18.43 10.52 10.87
N LEU A 344 -17.64 10.49 9.79
CA LEU A 344 -17.48 9.34 8.91
C LEU A 344 -16.91 8.12 9.65
N ILE A 345 -15.97 8.32 10.59
CA ILE A 345 -15.37 7.23 11.37
C ILE A 345 -16.07 6.97 12.71
N SER A 346 -17.22 7.62 12.99
CA SER A 346 -17.93 7.40 14.23
C SER A 346 -18.70 6.07 14.24
N LYS A 347 -18.79 5.44 15.41
CA LYS A 347 -19.58 4.20 15.60
C LYS A 347 -21.09 4.43 15.36
N ASP A 348 -21.58 5.64 15.65
CA ASP A 348 -22.98 6.02 15.40
C ASP A 348 -23.29 6.04 13.92
N TYR A 349 -22.42 6.64 13.12
CA TYR A 349 -22.56 6.64 11.66
C TYR A 349 -22.46 5.23 11.08
N ALA A 350 -21.55 4.42 11.60
CA ALA A 350 -21.45 3.03 11.18
C ALA A 350 -22.75 2.23 11.47
N ARG A 351 -23.41 2.47 12.61
CA ARG A 351 -24.72 1.84 12.90
C ARG A 351 -25.80 2.28 11.91
N GLU A 352 -25.85 3.57 11.57
CA GLU A 352 -26.81 4.08 10.57
C GLU A 352 -26.59 3.41 9.20
N ARG A 353 -25.31 3.36 8.76
CA ARG A 353 -24.96 2.78 7.47
C ARG A 353 -25.09 1.27 7.47
N GLY A 354 -24.71 0.60 8.54
CA GLY A 354 -24.80 -0.85 8.72
C GLY A 354 -26.22 -1.38 8.66
N ALA A 355 -27.23 -0.58 9.02
CA ALA A 355 -28.65 -0.95 8.88
C ALA A 355 -29.08 -1.20 7.41
N LEU A 356 -28.27 -0.80 6.42
CA LEU A 356 -28.50 -1.10 5.01
C LEU A 356 -28.03 -2.51 4.61
N ILE A 357 -27.17 -3.16 5.41
CA ILE A 357 -26.66 -4.50 5.11
C ILE A 357 -27.75 -5.54 5.38
N SER A 358 -28.10 -6.33 4.36
CA SER A 358 -28.95 -7.50 4.48
C SER A 358 -28.07 -8.76 4.44
N MET A 359 -28.26 -9.68 5.38
CA MET A 359 -27.52 -10.95 5.37
C MET A 359 -27.94 -11.88 4.22
N ASP A 360 -29.08 -11.65 3.61
CA ASP A 360 -29.66 -12.54 2.59
C ASP A 360 -29.45 -12.05 1.16
N THR A 361 -29.17 -10.75 0.96
CA THR A 361 -29.15 -10.14 -0.37
C THR A 361 -28.07 -9.08 -0.49
N ALA A 362 -27.27 -9.17 -1.54
CA ALA A 362 -26.23 -8.21 -1.87
C ALA A 362 -26.82 -6.85 -2.31
N LEU A 363 -26.25 -5.75 -1.83
CA LEU A 363 -26.53 -4.40 -2.30
C LEU A 363 -26.07 -4.25 -3.74
N ARG A 364 -26.97 -3.88 -4.63
CA ARG A 364 -26.66 -3.60 -6.05
C ARG A 364 -26.42 -2.11 -6.30
N GLU A 365 -27.00 -1.27 -5.49
CA GLU A 365 -26.87 0.18 -5.52
C GLU A 365 -26.50 0.69 -4.14
N VAL A 366 -25.58 1.62 -4.06
CA VAL A 366 -25.19 2.26 -2.79
C VAL A 366 -25.09 3.77 -2.97
N GLN A 367 -25.86 4.51 -2.20
CA GLN A 367 -25.84 5.97 -2.14
C GLN A 367 -25.12 6.45 -0.87
N PRO A 368 -24.51 7.61 -0.85
CA PRO A 368 -24.27 8.53 -1.95
C PRO A 368 -22.98 8.19 -2.66
N GLY A 369 -22.93 8.32 -3.89
CA GLY A 369 -21.69 8.24 -4.56
C GLY A 369 -21.89 8.42 -6.03
N THR A 370 -20.97 8.86 -6.73
CA THR A 370 -21.01 8.71 -8.17
C THR A 370 -19.60 8.46 -8.70
N PRO A 371 -19.43 7.47 -9.56
CA PRO A 371 -18.22 6.69 -9.69
C PRO A 371 -17.44 6.87 -10.98
N LYS A 372 -16.29 6.33 -11.08
CA LYS A 372 -15.81 5.43 -12.13
C LYS A 372 -14.69 4.51 -11.65
N GLN A 373 -14.62 3.36 -12.31
CA GLN A 373 -13.67 2.29 -12.10
C GLN A 373 -12.23 2.79 -12.26
N LEU A 374 -11.40 2.53 -11.25
CA LEU A 374 -9.95 2.70 -11.33
C LEU A 374 -9.36 1.42 -11.90
N ASP A 375 -8.62 1.54 -13.00
CA ASP A 375 -7.68 0.51 -13.40
C ASP A 375 -6.52 0.44 -12.42
N GLU A 376 -5.84 -0.70 -12.39
CA GLU A 376 -4.79 -1.10 -11.46
C GLU A 376 -3.71 -0.02 -11.26
N GLY A 377 -3.51 0.41 -10.01
CA GLY A 377 -2.35 1.20 -9.57
C GLY A 377 -1.32 0.29 -8.92
N ASP A 378 -0.03 0.50 -9.18
CA ASP A 378 1.05 -0.17 -8.48
C ASP A 378 1.71 0.77 -7.46
N THR A 379 2.26 0.21 -6.38
CA THR A 379 2.73 0.95 -5.22
C THR A 379 3.78 0.11 -4.50
N ILE A 380 4.67 0.73 -3.72
CA ILE A 380 5.47 -0.02 -2.74
C ILE A 380 5.07 0.36 -1.33
N TYR A 381 5.14 -0.60 -0.43
CA TYR A 381 5.04 -0.41 1.00
C TYR A 381 6.26 -1.00 1.71
N LEU A 382 6.75 -0.29 2.73
CA LEU A 382 7.81 -0.77 3.60
C LEU A 382 7.55 -0.38 5.06
N THR A 383 8.13 -1.15 5.98
CA THR A 383 8.14 -0.83 7.41
C THR A 383 9.48 -1.17 8.05
N THR A 384 9.89 -0.36 9.01
CA THR A 384 11.13 -0.52 9.78
C THR A 384 10.88 -0.31 11.26
N ALA A 385 11.64 -1.00 12.11
CA ALA A 385 11.63 -0.81 13.57
C ALA A 385 13.03 -0.95 14.12
N ASP A 386 13.45 -0.01 14.99
CA ASP A 386 14.79 0.03 15.56
C ASP A 386 14.84 -0.43 17.03
N ALA A 387 16.06 -0.53 17.55
CA ALA A 387 16.32 -0.96 18.92
C ALA A 387 15.82 0.03 20.01
N ASP A 388 15.61 1.30 19.65
CA ASP A 388 15.07 2.31 20.56
C ASP A 388 13.53 2.27 20.64
N GLY A 389 12.88 1.45 19.81
CA GLY A 389 11.44 1.26 19.78
C GLY A 389 10.70 2.18 18.81
N MET A 390 11.41 2.91 17.94
CA MET A 390 10.79 3.66 16.85
C MET A 390 10.28 2.71 15.78
N MET A 391 9.08 2.95 15.27
CA MET A 391 8.49 2.21 14.16
C MET A 391 8.04 3.17 13.07
N VAL A 392 8.25 2.77 11.82
CA VAL A 392 7.89 3.54 10.63
C VAL A 392 7.02 2.70 9.70
N SER A 393 5.84 3.19 9.40
CA SER A 393 4.98 2.73 8.30
C SER A 393 5.11 3.72 7.16
N LEU A 394 5.66 3.31 6.02
CA LEU A 394 5.94 4.19 4.90
C LEU A 394 5.44 3.57 3.59
N ILE A 395 4.73 4.39 2.82
CA ILE A 395 4.22 4.01 1.50
C ILE A 395 4.62 5.07 0.48
N GLN A 396 5.00 4.64 -0.72
CA GLN A 396 5.41 5.51 -1.79
C GLN A 396 4.90 4.98 -3.13
N SER A 397 4.55 5.87 -4.05
CA SER A 397 3.96 5.46 -5.33
C SER A 397 4.11 6.53 -6.40
N ASN A 398 4.27 6.05 -7.64
CA ASN A 398 4.04 6.83 -8.86
C ASN A 398 2.58 6.73 -9.35
N TYR A 399 1.70 6.05 -8.65
CA TYR A 399 0.32 5.66 -8.89
C TYR A 399 0.19 4.49 -9.88
N ARG A 400 0.09 4.72 -11.19
CA ARG A 400 0.09 3.61 -12.16
C ARG A 400 1.51 3.09 -12.39
N GLY A 401 1.64 1.83 -12.73
CA GLY A 401 2.94 1.20 -12.98
C GLY A 401 3.84 2.05 -13.90
N MET A 402 4.99 2.49 -13.40
CA MET A 402 5.92 3.44 -14.01
C MET A 402 5.32 4.84 -14.29
N GLY A 403 4.28 5.25 -13.56
CA GLY A 403 3.71 6.59 -13.58
C GLY A 403 3.28 7.08 -14.95
N SER A 404 3.50 8.35 -15.19
CA SER A 404 3.10 9.03 -16.43
C SER A 404 3.87 8.59 -17.69
N GLY A 405 4.98 7.86 -17.53
CA GLY A 405 5.94 7.59 -18.59
C GLY A 405 6.84 8.77 -18.94
N MET A 406 6.63 9.94 -18.34
CA MET A 406 7.43 11.14 -18.56
C MET A 406 8.74 11.05 -17.78
N ALA A 407 9.85 10.90 -18.47
CA ALA A 407 11.19 10.72 -17.91
C ALA A 407 12.14 11.84 -18.36
N PRO A 408 12.29 12.92 -17.56
CA PRO A 408 13.15 14.04 -17.93
C PRO A 408 14.60 13.60 -18.21
N PRO A 409 15.26 14.14 -19.25
CA PRO A 409 16.54 13.64 -19.72
C PRO A 409 17.64 13.77 -18.65
N GLY A 410 18.45 12.73 -18.49
CA GLY A 410 19.58 12.70 -17.58
C GLY A 410 19.25 12.60 -16.09
N LEU A 411 17.95 12.53 -15.70
CA LEU A 411 17.57 12.46 -14.30
C LEU A 411 17.34 11.02 -13.77
N GLY A 412 17.04 10.07 -14.66
CA GLY A 412 16.96 8.64 -14.30
C GLY A 412 15.73 8.23 -13.46
N PHE A 413 14.67 9.04 -13.43
CA PHE A 413 13.41 8.70 -12.78
C PHE A 413 12.21 9.14 -13.63
N ILE A 414 11.04 8.55 -13.34
CA ILE A 414 9.78 8.82 -14.01
C ILE A 414 8.89 9.64 -13.09
N LEU A 415 8.16 10.60 -13.65
CA LEU A 415 7.19 11.41 -12.92
C LEU A 415 5.88 10.62 -12.74
N GLN A 416 5.24 10.79 -11.59
CA GLN A 416 3.93 10.21 -11.26
C GLN A 416 2.82 10.72 -12.17
N ASP A 417 1.70 9.98 -12.17
CA ASP A 417 0.48 10.35 -12.88
C ASP A 417 -0.72 10.55 -11.95
N ARG A 418 -0.45 10.96 -10.72
CA ARG A 418 -1.44 11.07 -9.65
C ARG A 418 -2.59 12.05 -9.95
N GLY A 419 -2.35 13.05 -10.79
CA GLY A 419 -3.36 14.01 -11.23
C GLY A 419 -4.51 13.39 -12.04
N GLU A 420 -4.34 12.19 -12.60
CA GLU A 420 -5.44 11.41 -13.19
C GLU A 420 -6.60 11.21 -12.22
N GLN A 421 -6.33 11.23 -10.93
CA GLN A 421 -7.33 11.00 -9.89
C GLN A 421 -8.26 12.19 -9.64
N PHE A 422 -8.07 13.33 -10.26
CA PHE A 422 -9.04 14.43 -10.24
C PHE A 422 -10.25 14.15 -11.15
N VAL A 423 -11.36 14.84 -10.83
CA VAL A 423 -12.57 14.89 -11.65
C VAL A 423 -12.58 16.20 -12.46
N LEU A 424 -12.92 16.17 -13.74
CA LEU A 424 -13.05 17.37 -14.58
C LEU A 424 -14.42 18.04 -14.42
N ARG A 425 -14.85 18.26 -13.17
CA ARG A 425 -16.13 18.90 -12.79
C ARG A 425 -15.92 19.87 -11.63
N GLU A 426 -16.45 21.09 -11.73
CA GLU A 426 -16.34 22.12 -10.68
C GLU A 426 -17.15 21.78 -9.43
N ASP A 427 -18.29 21.12 -9.57
CA ASP A 427 -19.21 20.80 -8.46
C ASP A 427 -18.78 19.59 -7.62
N HIS A 428 -17.70 18.90 -8.00
CA HIS A 428 -17.22 17.74 -7.29
C HIS A 428 -16.14 18.10 -6.25
N PRO A 429 -16.18 17.55 -5.02
CA PRO A 429 -15.16 17.81 -4.00
C PRO A 429 -13.73 17.61 -4.49
N ASN A 430 -13.48 16.53 -5.26
CA ASN A 430 -12.20 16.25 -5.88
C ASN A 430 -12.09 16.81 -7.31
N GLY A 431 -12.87 17.88 -7.63
CA GLY A 431 -12.77 18.58 -8.91
C GLY A 431 -11.38 19.19 -9.10
N TYR A 432 -10.87 19.15 -10.36
CA TYR A 432 -9.57 19.72 -10.69
C TYR A 432 -9.51 21.21 -10.40
N ALA A 433 -8.47 21.63 -9.70
CA ALA A 433 -8.13 23.04 -9.54
C ALA A 433 -6.60 23.22 -9.49
N PRO A 434 -6.06 24.34 -10.00
CA PRO A 434 -4.62 24.64 -9.88
C PRO A 434 -4.16 24.69 -8.43
N GLY A 435 -2.99 24.13 -8.13
CA GLY A 435 -2.42 24.11 -6.79
C GLY A 435 -3.11 23.19 -5.78
N LYS A 436 -4.05 22.36 -6.22
CA LYS A 436 -4.79 21.41 -5.40
C LYS A 436 -4.11 20.03 -5.38
N ARG A 437 -4.22 19.32 -4.24
CA ARG A 437 -3.84 17.88 -4.16
C ARG A 437 -4.96 17.00 -4.71
N PRO A 438 -4.67 15.96 -5.50
CA PRO A 438 -5.67 14.99 -5.92
C PRO A 438 -6.10 14.10 -4.74
N PHE A 439 -7.23 13.43 -4.88
CA PHE A 439 -7.50 12.21 -4.12
C PHE A 439 -6.32 11.25 -4.21
N HIS A 440 -6.03 10.51 -3.12
CA HIS A 440 -4.83 9.72 -3.05
C HIS A 440 -5.10 8.30 -2.55
N THR A 441 -4.51 7.29 -3.23
CA THR A 441 -4.73 5.88 -2.89
C THR A 441 -3.74 5.31 -1.88
N ILE A 442 -2.55 5.93 -1.70
CA ILE A 442 -1.54 5.39 -0.78
C ILE A 442 -1.92 5.69 0.67
N ILE A 443 -1.86 4.67 1.52
CA ILE A 443 -2.17 4.74 2.94
C ILE A 443 -1.18 3.89 3.74
N PRO A 444 -0.40 4.47 4.66
CA PRO A 444 0.34 3.72 5.66
C PRO A 444 -0.60 3.40 6.83
N ALA A 445 -0.55 2.18 7.39
CA ALA A 445 -1.35 1.82 8.56
C ALA A 445 -0.47 1.62 9.79
N PHE A 446 -1.02 1.93 10.94
CA PHE A 446 -0.40 1.68 12.24
C PHE A 446 -1.47 1.26 13.25
N ALA A 447 -1.15 0.30 14.12
CA ALA A 447 -2.06 -0.07 15.20
C ALA A 447 -1.38 0.01 16.56
N THR A 448 -2.14 0.50 17.55
CA THR A 448 -1.76 0.51 18.96
C THR A 448 -2.67 -0.41 19.76
N LYS A 449 -2.13 -0.93 20.86
CA LYS A 449 -2.89 -1.71 21.83
C LYS A 449 -2.53 -1.21 23.23
N ASP A 450 -3.55 -0.89 24.03
CA ASP A 450 -3.37 -0.34 25.38
C ASP A 450 -2.48 0.92 25.40
N GLY A 451 -2.55 1.74 24.34
CA GLY A 451 -1.75 2.98 24.21
C GLY A 451 -0.29 2.77 23.82
N GLU A 452 0.15 1.53 23.60
CA GLU A 452 1.51 1.18 23.18
C GLU A 452 1.54 0.76 21.69
N PRO A 453 2.68 0.93 20.98
CA PRO A 453 2.79 0.52 19.59
C PRO A 453 2.69 -1.00 19.51
N TRP A 454 1.83 -1.48 18.63
CA TRP A 454 1.61 -2.90 18.44
C TRP A 454 2.03 -3.38 17.05
N LEU A 455 1.53 -2.75 15.98
CA LEU A 455 1.70 -3.23 14.61
C LEU A 455 1.87 -2.05 13.64
N SER A 456 2.92 -2.10 12.83
CA SER A 456 3.12 -1.26 11.64
C SER A 456 2.99 -2.14 10.40
N PHE A 457 2.04 -1.84 9.50
CA PHE A 457 1.75 -2.69 8.36
C PHE A 457 1.14 -1.92 7.20
N GLY A 458 1.12 -2.53 6.03
CA GLY A 458 0.39 -2.01 4.88
C GLY A 458 0.21 -3.06 3.80
N VAL A 459 -0.80 -2.84 2.98
CA VAL A 459 -1.09 -3.63 1.79
C VAL A 459 -1.15 -2.67 0.61
N MET A 460 -0.17 -2.72 -0.30
CA MET A 460 -0.16 -1.92 -1.52
C MET A 460 -1.25 -2.36 -2.51
N GLY A 461 -1.49 -1.60 -3.60
CA GLY A 461 -2.41 -2.02 -4.68
C GLY A 461 -3.63 -1.11 -4.88
N GLY A 462 -3.46 0.21 -5.00
CA GLY A 462 -4.54 1.13 -5.35
C GLY A 462 -5.75 1.05 -4.41
N ALA A 463 -6.93 0.77 -4.95
CA ALA A 463 -8.18 0.63 -4.19
C ALA A 463 -8.23 -0.66 -3.32
N MET A 464 -7.28 -1.58 -3.50
CA MET A 464 -7.12 -2.75 -2.62
C MET A 464 -6.60 -2.37 -1.24
N GLN A 465 -5.89 -1.24 -1.07
CA GLN A 465 -5.23 -0.89 0.20
C GLN A 465 -6.18 -0.87 1.41
N PRO A 466 -7.30 -0.15 1.44
CA PRO A 466 -8.23 -0.20 2.57
C PRO A 466 -8.83 -1.60 2.76
N GLN A 467 -9.11 -2.32 1.68
CA GLN A 467 -9.62 -3.68 1.72
C GLN A 467 -8.61 -4.64 2.35
N GLY A 468 -7.33 -4.50 1.97
CA GLY A 468 -6.24 -5.30 2.51
C GLY A 468 -5.97 -5.00 3.99
N HIS A 469 -5.94 -3.73 4.41
CA HIS A 469 -5.75 -3.36 5.82
C HIS A 469 -6.79 -4.00 6.73
N VAL A 470 -8.06 -3.95 6.32
CA VAL A 470 -9.15 -4.60 7.07
C VAL A 470 -8.95 -6.11 7.12
N GLN A 471 -8.67 -6.77 6.00
CA GLN A 471 -8.48 -8.23 5.95
C GLN A 471 -7.32 -8.69 6.83
N ILE A 472 -6.19 -7.97 6.87
CA ILE A 472 -5.08 -8.28 7.78
C ILE A 472 -5.55 -8.25 9.23
N LEU A 473 -6.26 -7.20 9.65
CA LEU A 473 -6.69 -7.07 11.06
C LEU A 473 -7.74 -8.12 11.45
N ILE A 474 -8.75 -8.37 10.61
CA ILE A 474 -9.75 -9.40 10.92
C ILE A 474 -9.14 -10.80 10.91
N ASN A 475 -8.17 -11.07 10.03
CA ASN A 475 -7.45 -12.34 10.02
C ASN A 475 -6.71 -12.58 11.35
N MET A 476 -6.11 -11.54 11.92
CA MET A 476 -5.40 -11.64 13.21
C MET A 476 -6.37 -11.67 14.40
N LEU A 477 -7.38 -10.80 14.42
CA LEU A 477 -8.19 -10.51 15.61
C LEU A 477 -9.45 -11.39 15.71
N ASP A 478 -10.09 -11.72 14.58
CA ASP A 478 -11.29 -12.56 14.55
C ASP A 478 -10.95 -14.03 14.20
N PHE A 479 -9.96 -14.28 13.32
CA PHE A 479 -9.63 -15.65 12.90
C PHE A 479 -8.36 -16.22 13.54
N GLY A 480 -7.72 -15.47 14.46
CA GLY A 480 -6.59 -15.95 15.25
C GLY A 480 -5.32 -16.28 14.46
N MET A 481 -5.18 -15.74 13.26
CA MET A 481 -3.99 -15.96 12.43
C MET A 481 -2.80 -15.20 12.99
N ASN A 482 -1.61 -15.78 12.89
CA ASN A 482 -0.37 -15.07 13.20
C ASN A 482 -0.04 -14.02 12.12
N LEU A 483 0.99 -13.19 12.37
CA LEU A 483 1.34 -12.07 11.50
C LEU A 483 1.63 -12.50 10.04
N GLN A 484 2.31 -13.63 9.83
CA GLN A 484 2.63 -14.13 8.50
C GLN A 484 1.41 -14.76 7.82
N GLU A 485 0.63 -15.55 8.55
CA GLU A 485 -0.60 -16.17 8.05
C GLU A 485 -1.62 -15.13 7.60
N ALA A 486 -1.78 -14.05 8.37
CA ALA A 486 -2.68 -12.96 8.02
C ALA A 486 -2.36 -12.35 6.65
N GLY A 487 -1.07 -12.29 6.29
CA GLY A 487 -0.61 -11.82 4.99
C GLY A 487 -0.75 -12.86 3.88
N ASP A 488 -0.46 -14.13 4.16
CA ASP A 488 -0.48 -15.22 3.18
C ASP A 488 -1.90 -15.73 2.88
N ALA A 489 -2.87 -15.47 3.76
CA ALA A 489 -4.26 -15.89 3.60
C ALA A 489 -4.85 -15.42 2.25
N PRO A 490 -5.68 -16.24 1.60
CA PRO A 490 -6.39 -15.85 0.39
C PRO A 490 -7.18 -14.56 0.59
N ARG A 491 -7.12 -13.66 -0.38
CA ARG A 491 -7.73 -12.32 -0.30
C ARG A 491 -9.02 -12.21 -1.09
N ILE A 492 -9.84 -11.28 -0.62
CA ILE A 492 -11.06 -10.81 -1.26
C ILE A 492 -10.75 -9.42 -1.83
N GLN A 493 -11.14 -9.18 -3.08
CA GLN A 493 -11.20 -7.85 -3.66
C GLN A 493 -12.59 -7.61 -4.19
N HIS A 494 -13.12 -6.42 -4.00
CA HIS A 494 -14.38 -6.00 -4.60
C HIS A 494 -14.12 -4.75 -5.45
N ASP A 495 -14.48 -4.83 -6.72
CA ASP A 495 -14.36 -3.77 -7.71
C ASP A 495 -15.73 -3.24 -8.15
N GLY A 496 -15.77 -2.15 -8.90
CA GLY A 496 -17.00 -1.54 -9.38
C GLY A 496 -17.76 -0.71 -8.35
N SER A 497 -17.17 -0.46 -7.16
CA SER A 497 -17.70 0.55 -6.23
C SER A 497 -17.48 1.96 -6.77
N THR A 498 -18.22 2.89 -6.19
CA THR A 498 -18.09 4.32 -6.43
C THR A 498 -16.68 4.82 -6.10
N GLU A 499 -16.12 5.66 -6.98
CA GLU A 499 -14.77 6.22 -6.84
C GLU A 499 -14.82 7.76 -6.75
N PRO A 500 -13.88 8.42 -6.06
CA PRO A 500 -13.81 9.88 -6.02
C PRO A 500 -13.23 10.49 -7.30
N THR A 501 -13.04 9.67 -8.34
CA THR A 501 -12.39 9.99 -9.60
C THR A 501 -13.32 9.69 -10.77
N GLY A 502 -13.24 10.46 -11.87
CA GLY A 502 -13.96 10.17 -13.11
C GLY A 502 -15.45 10.48 -13.11
N GLN A 503 -16.12 10.05 -14.16
CA GLN A 503 -17.49 10.47 -14.51
C GLN A 503 -18.58 9.52 -14.05
N ASN A 504 -18.25 8.40 -13.51
CA ASN A 504 -19.21 7.37 -13.23
C ASN A 504 -19.91 7.58 -11.90
N THR A 505 -21.20 7.51 -11.86
CA THR A 505 -22.02 8.20 -10.88
C THR A 505 -22.74 7.32 -9.87
N ALA A 506 -22.80 6.01 -10.03
CA ALA A 506 -23.34 5.11 -9.01
C ALA A 506 -22.97 3.65 -9.31
N MET A 507 -22.68 2.88 -8.29
CA MET A 507 -22.68 1.44 -8.40
C MET A 507 -24.13 1.00 -8.64
N THR A 508 -24.41 0.40 -9.82
CA THR A 508 -25.78 0.04 -10.24
C THR A 508 -25.99 -1.46 -10.35
N ASP A 509 -24.93 -2.24 -10.34
CA ASP A 509 -24.94 -3.70 -10.58
C ASP A 509 -24.38 -4.53 -9.41
N GLY A 510 -23.96 -3.87 -8.31
CA GLY A 510 -23.35 -4.51 -7.16
C GLY A 510 -21.85 -4.71 -7.26
N GLY A 511 -21.24 -4.38 -8.40
CA GLY A 511 -19.81 -4.61 -8.64
C GLY A 511 -19.44 -6.08 -8.75
N GLU A 512 -18.15 -6.38 -8.72
CA GLU A 512 -17.59 -7.72 -8.86
C GLU A 512 -16.75 -8.11 -7.65
N VAL A 513 -16.94 -9.34 -7.16
CA VAL A 513 -16.17 -9.92 -6.07
C VAL A 513 -15.13 -10.85 -6.66
N ASP A 514 -13.87 -10.44 -6.60
CA ASP A 514 -12.74 -11.27 -6.95
C ASP A 514 -12.26 -12.05 -5.73
N LEU A 515 -12.18 -13.35 -5.86
CA LEU A 515 -11.64 -14.24 -4.84
C LEU A 515 -10.32 -14.84 -5.32
N GLU A 516 -9.31 -14.78 -4.48
CA GLU A 516 -8.08 -15.52 -4.70
C GLU A 516 -8.30 -17.03 -4.49
N THR A 517 -7.51 -17.87 -5.16
CA THR A 517 -7.61 -19.32 -4.96
C THR A 517 -7.35 -19.68 -3.49
N GLY A 518 -8.23 -20.50 -2.93
CA GLY A 518 -8.19 -20.89 -1.51
C GLY A 518 -9.53 -20.72 -0.79
N PHE A 519 -10.48 -20.01 -1.38
CA PHE A 519 -11.86 -19.96 -0.88
C PHE A 519 -12.63 -21.21 -1.30
N PRO A 520 -13.52 -21.77 -0.41
CA PRO A 520 -14.35 -22.92 -0.75
C PRO A 520 -15.30 -22.61 -1.90
N TYR A 521 -15.54 -23.60 -2.77
CA TYR A 521 -16.50 -23.45 -3.87
C TYR A 521 -17.94 -23.22 -3.38
N GLU A 522 -18.28 -23.77 -2.23
CA GLU A 522 -19.56 -23.56 -1.55
C GLU A 522 -19.78 -22.09 -1.20
N THR A 523 -18.73 -21.39 -0.80
CA THR A 523 -18.75 -19.94 -0.54
C THR A 523 -19.11 -19.18 -1.82
N VAL A 524 -18.45 -19.49 -2.93
CA VAL A 524 -18.75 -18.86 -4.24
C VAL A 524 -20.23 -19.04 -4.60
N ARG A 525 -20.75 -20.27 -4.49
CA ARG A 525 -22.16 -20.56 -4.81
C ARG A 525 -23.12 -19.79 -3.91
N ALA A 526 -22.86 -19.75 -2.62
CA ALA A 526 -23.70 -19.02 -1.66
C ALA A 526 -23.70 -17.51 -1.92
N LEU A 527 -22.54 -16.93 -2.24
CA LEU A 527 -22.43 -15.52 -2.62
C LEU A 527 -23.23 -15.20 -3.90
N MET A 528 -23.16 -16.06 -4.91
CA MET A 528 -23.96 -15.92 -6.13
C MET A 528 -25.46 -16.00 -5.85
N GLN A 529 -25.89 -16.86 -4.92
CA GLN A 529 -27.29 -16.96 -4.47
C GLN A 529 -27.76 -15.70 -3.74
N LYS A 530 -26.86 -15.01 -3.02
CA LYS A 530 -27.14 -13.69 -2.43
C LYS A 530 -27.17 -12.56 -3.46
N GLY A 531 -26.76 -12.81 -4.70
CA GLY A 531 -26.80 -11.85 -5.82
C GLY A 531 -25.47 -11.13 -6.10
N HIS A 532 -24.36 -11.58 -5.51
CA HIS A 532 -23.03 -11.10 -5.91
C HIS A 532 -22.62 -11.66 -7.27
N SER A 533 -21.91 -10.84 -8.07
CA SER A 533 -21.08 -11.32 -9.18
C SER A 533 -19.74 -11.77 -8.61
N VAL A 534 -19.38 -13.04 -8.76
CA VAL A 534 -18.18 -13.63 -8.16
C VAL A 534 -17.34 -14.34 -9.20
N ARG A 535 -16.02 -14.09 -9.18
CA ARG A 535 -15.06 -14.85 -9.98
C ARG A 535 -13.81 -15.20 -9.17
N PHE A 536 -13.10 -16.23 -9.59
CA PHE A 536 -11.70 -16.43 -9.19
C PHE A 536 -10.80 -15.60 -10.11
N SER A 537 -9.89 -14.83 -9.52
CA SER A 537 -8.96 -13.97 -10.23
C SER A 537 -7.52 -14.22 -9.78
N HIS A 538 -6.55 -13.87 -10.63
CA HIS A 538 -5.12 -13.96 -10.32
C HIS A 538 -4.53 -12.66 -9.73
N GLY A 539 -5.32 -11.66 -9.45
CA GLY A 539 -4.89 -10.40 -8.88
C GLY A 539 -5.65 -9.20 -9.43
N PRO A 540 -5.40 -7.97 -8.97
CA PRO A 540 -4.33 -7.51 -8.06
C PRO A 540 -4.78 -7.52 -6.59
N TYR A 541 -4.26 -8.44 -5.80
CA TYR A 541 -4.58 -8.54 -4.36
C TYR A 541 -3.62 -7.77 -3.46
N GLY A 542 -2.80 -6.89 -4.04
CA GLY A 542 -1.81 -6.09 -3.33
C GLY A 542 -0.58 -6.86 -2.89
N GLY A 543 0.20 -6.25 -1.99
CA GLY A 543 1.40 -6.82 -1.41
C GLY A 543 1.53 -6.36 0.04
N TYR A 544 1.82 -7.29 0.95
CA TYR A 544 1.82 -7.05 2.41
C TYR A 544 3.21 -7.10 2.99
N GLN A 545 3.50 -6.12 3.87
CA GLN A 545 4.66 -6.07 4.73
C GLN A 545 4.22 -5.66 6.13
N ALA A 546 4.79 -6.25 7.18
CA ALA A 546 4.43 -5.91 8.56
C ALA A 546 5.57 -6.10 9.55
N ILE A 547 5.55 -5.28 10.59
CA ILE A 547 6.36 -5.45 11.80
C ILE A 547 5.46 -5.27 13.02
N MET A 548 5.51 -6.24 13.93
CA MET A 548 4.78 -6.25 15.18
C MET A 548 5.75 -6.26 16.36
N LYS A 549 5.41 -5.54 17.42
CA LYS A 549 6.14 -5.61 18.69
C LYS A 549 5.95 -7.00 19.31
N ASN A 550 7.03 -7.72 19.54
CA ASN A 550 6.95 -9.06 20.11
C ASN A 550 6.70 -8.96 21.63
N PRO A 551 5.69 -9.65 22.19
CA PRO A 551 5.38 -9.60 23.61
C PRO A 551 6.51 -10.14 24.51
N HIS A 552 7.41 -10.96 23.92
CA HIS A 552 8.59 -11.50 24.62
C HIS A 552 9.85 -10.66 24.45
N GLY A 553 9.74 -9.48 23.82
CA GLY A 553 10.84 -8.56 23.52
C GLY A 553 11.30 -8.63 22.07
N GLY A 554 11.78 -7.50 21.53
CA GLY A 554 12.15 -7.37 20.13
C GLY A 554 10.94 -7.29 19.18
N TRP A 555 11.11 -7.79 17.95
CA TRP A 555 10.22 -7.59 16.84
C TRP A 555 9.84 -8.91 16.16
N THR A 556 8.63 -8.95 15.63
CA THR A 556 8.14 -9.99 14.73
C THR A 556 7.86 -9.36 13.38
N GLY A 557 8.41 -9.90 12.29
CA GLY A 557 8.24 -9.40 10.93
C GLY A 557 7.56 -10.42 10.02
N ALA A 558 6.81 -9.91 9.03
CA ALA A 558 6.19 -10.70 7.98
C ALA A 558 6.30 -10.01 6.62
N SER A 559 6.41 -10.82 5.57
CA SER A 559 6.38 -10.42 4.17
C SER A 559 5.73 -11.55 3.37
N GLU A 560 4.69 -11.24 2.62
CA GLU A 560 3.91 -12.25 1.89
C GLU A 560 4.51 -12.59 0.52
N SER A 561 3.92 -13.57 -0.18
CA SER A 561 4.48 -14.18 -1.40
C SER A 561 4.04 -13.53 -2.72
N ARG A 562 3.15 -12.52 -2.72
CA ARG A 562 2.66 -11.86 -3.94
C ARG A 562 3.63 -10.81 -4.49
N LYS A 563 4.66 -10.50 -3.73
CA LYS A 563 5.79 -9.62 -4.11
C LYS A 563 7.11 -10.32 -3.86
N ASP A 564 8.20 -9.80 -4.43
CA ASP A 564 9.55 -10.32 -4.25
C ASP A 564 10.14 -9.99 -2.86
N GLY A 565 9.30 -9.71 -1.88
CA GLY A 565 9.62 -9.09 -0.61
C GLY A 565 10.32 -9.97 0.42
N GLN A 566 10.85 -9.32 1.45
CA GLN A 566 11.49 -9.97 2.59
C GLN A 566 11.22 -9.21 3.88
N ALA A 567 10.95 -9.94 4.97
CA ALA A 567 11.12 -9.47 6.34
C ALA A 567 12.41 -10.09 6.90
N ALA A 568 13.24 -9.27 7.52
CA ALA A 568 14.47 -9.72 8.18
C ALA A 568 14.85 -8.79 9.34
N GLY A 569 15.62 -9.30 10.30
CA GLY A 569 16.05 -8.55 11.47
C GLY A 569 17.35 -9.09 12.07
N TYR A 570 17.84 -8.45 13.14
CA TYR A 570 19.03 -8.86 13.88
C TYR A 570 18.89 -8.60 15.37
#